data_69694507255d7f97fd075200aae6cbc1
#
_entry.id   69694507255d7f97fd075200aae6cbc1
#
_cell.length_a   1.000
_cell.length_b   1.000
_cell.length_c   1.000
_cell.angle_alpha   90.00
_cell.angle_beta   90.00
_cell.angle_gamma   90.00
#
_symmetry.space_group_name_H-M   'P 1'
#
loop_
_entity.id
_entity.type
_entity.pdbx_description
1 polymer ?
#
loop_
_entity_poly.entity_id
_entity_poly.type
_entity_poly.pdbx_seq_one_letter_code
_entity_poly.pdbx_strand_id
1 'polypeptide(L)'
;SGLGGLVAANLLAQQGKRVLVLEQHDVAGGCTHSFMEKGYEFDVGLHYVGADCGNPDSEVRKLFDTVTEGGVEWYDCSAANDECYDEAMLLGRKEAFPMHRGKARIEAELCARFPSEKEGIRRYFVLLAAAQDAAVPTFVAKLLPKWLARLVLPLVSANFANLAGRTVAEVLQAEVTRNMELAGVLAYCWGDYGSAPHEASFFHHALIA
;
A
#
# COMPACT_ATOMS: atom_id res chain seq x y z
N SER A 1 0.62 -18.55 12.27
CA SER A 1 1.99 -18.09 11.96
C SER A 1 2.03 -17.14 10.75
N GLY A 2 1.19 -16.12 10.73
CA GLY A 2 1.32 -15.03 9.77
C GLY A 2 2.52 -14.14 10.09
N LEU A 3 2.81 -13.16 9.20
CA LEU A 3 3.99 -12.29 9.26
C LEU A 3 4.23 -11.68 10.65
N GLY A 4 3.19 -11.08 11.27
CA GLY A 4 3.34 -10.47 12.61
C GLY A 4 3.72 -11.46 13.70
N GLY A 5 3.17 -12.67 13.66
CA GLY A 5 3.52 -13.74 14.61
C GLY A 5 4.94 -14.27 14.41
N LEU A 6 5.38 -14.41 13.15
CA LEU A 6 6.73 -14.85 12.83
C LEU A 6 7.79 -13.78 13.19
N VAL A 7 7.50 -12.50 12.91
CA VAL A 7 8.36 -11.37 13.33
C VAL A 7 8.54 -11.35 14.84
N ALA A 8 7.43 -11.42 15.61
CA ALA A 8 7.48 -11.44 17.07
C ALA A 8 8.26 -12.65 17.61
N ALA A 9 8.01 -13.82 17.02
CA ALA A 9 8.70 -15.05 17.40
C ALA A 9 10.22 -14.97 17.18
N ASN A 10 10.63 -14.43 16.01
CA ASN A 10 12.05 -14.30 15.68
C ASN A 10 12.75 -13.28 16.60
N LEU A 11 12.18 -12.10 16.79
CA LEU A 11 12.76 -11.10 17.69
C LEU A 11 12.89 -11.61 19.14
N LEU A 12 11.93 -12.39 19.63
CA LEU A 12 12.02 -13.01 20.94
C LEU A 12 13.09 -14.09 20.98
N ALA A 13 13.22 -14.90 19.94
CA ALA A 13 14.25 -15.94 19.84
C ALA A 13 15.66 -15.34 19.79
N GLN A 14 15.87 -14.24 19.05
CA GLN A 14 17.13 -13.48 19.02
C GLN A 14 17.52 -12.95 20.42
N GLN A 15 16.53 -12.69 21.29
CA GLN A 15 16.76 -12.34 22.70
C GLN A 15 16.94 -13.57 23.61
N GLY A 16 17.17 -14.75 23.07
CA GLY A 16 17.39 -15.98 23.81
C GLY A 16 16.13 -16.59 24.44
N LYS A 17 14.92 -16.14 24.05
CA LYS A 17 13.67 -16.70 24.56
C LYS A 17 13.34 -18.01 23.84
N ARG A 18 12.78 -18.97 24.57
CA ARG A 18 12.20 -20.17 23.95
C ARG A 18 10.80 -19.81 23.42
N VAL A 19 10.63 -19.92 22.11
CA VAL A 19 9.38 -19.54 21.45
C VAL A 19 8.74 -20.77 20.79
N LEU A 20 7.44 -20.96 20.95
CA LEU A 20 6.64 -21.92 20.22
C LEU A 20 5.67 -21.19 19.31
N VAL A 21 5.73 -21.48 18.02
CA VAL A 21 4.78 -20.97 17.02
C VAL A 21 3.81 -22.09 16.67
N LEU A 22 2.52 -21.81 16.79
CA LEU A 22 1.45 -22.72 16.41
C LEU A 22 0.81 -22.23 15.10
N GLU A 23 0.63 -23.16 14.17
CA GLU A 23 -0.02 -22.92 12.89
C GLU A 23 -1.15 -23.92 12.68
N GLN A 24 -2.32 -23.44 12.27
CA GLN A 24 -3.47 -24.31 11.98
C GLN A 24 -3.49 -24.79 10.52
N HIS A 25 -2.77 -24.09 9.63
CA HIS A 25 -2.62 -24.43 8.22
C HIS A 25 -1.42 -25.37 8.02
N ASP A 26 -1.37 -26.09 6.93
CA ASP A 26 -0.24 -26.98 6.59
C ASP A 26 1.03 -26.23 6.18
N VAL A 27 0.90 -24.93 5.83
CA VAL A 27 2.01 -24.05 5.47
C VAL A 27 2.05 -22.82 6.36
N ALA A 28 3.23 -22.49 6.88
CA ALA A 28 3.46 -21.25 7.63
C ALA A 28 3.53 -20.03 6.69
N GLY A 29 3.26 -18.83 7.23
CA GLY A 29 3.42 -17.58 6.49
C GLY A 29 2.14 -16.73 6.42
N GLY A 30 0.96 -17.32 6.57
CA GLY A 30 -0.30 -16.59 6.40
C GLY A 30 -0.42 -16.02 4.98
N CYS A 31 -0.62 -14.70 4.82
CA CYS A 31 -0.69 -14.07 3.49
C CYS A 31 0.64 -13.96 2.75
N THR A 32 1.75 -14.44 3.33
CA THR A 32 3.08 -14.39 2.70
C THR A 32 3.57 -15.75 2.20
N HIS A 33 2.72 -16.79 2.23
CA HIS A 33 3.08 -18.06 1.61
C HIS A 33 2.61 -18.14 0.16
N SER A 34 3.22 -19.03 -0.61
CA SER A 34 2.81 -19.35 -1.98
C SER A 34 2.17 -20.73 -2.05
N PHE A 35 1.51 -21.03 -3.16
CA PHE A 35 0.96 -22.33 -3.48
C PHE A 35 1.19 -22.69 -4.96
N MET A 36 1.19 -23.99 -5.25
CA MET A 36 1.37 -24.49 -6.61
C MET A 36 0.03 -24.95 -7.18
N GLU A 37 -0.31 -24.49 -8.40
CA GLU A 37 -1.42 -25.02 -9.17
C GLU A 37 -1.03 -25.24 -10.62
N LYS A 38 -1.26 -26.47 -11.13
CA LYS A 38 -0.98 -26.87 -12.52
C LYS A 38 0.46 -26.56 -13.00
N GLY A 39 1.43 -26.59 -12.07
CA GLY A 39 2.82 -26.32 -12.36
C GLY A 39 3.22 -24.83 -12.30
N TYR A 40 2.31 -23.95 -11.91
CA TYR A 40 2.57 -22.54 -11.67
C TYR A 40 2.55 -22.24 -10.17
N GLU A 41 3.44 -21.36 -9.74
CA GLU A 41 3.49 -20.86 -8.38
C GLU A 41 2.72 -19.54 -8.27
N PHE A 42 1.90 -19.41 -7.24
CA PHE A 42 1.09 -18.23 -6.95
C PHE A 42 1.30 -17.80 -5.51
N ASP A 43 1.38 -16.49 -5.30
CA ASP A 43 1.31 -15.89 -3.98
C ASP A 43 -0.13 -15.88 -3.47
N VAL A 44 -0.30 -16.14 -2.16
CA VAL A 44 -1.64 -16.12 -1.53
C VAL A 44 -2.19 -14.71 -1.39
N GLY A 45 -1.34 -13.76 -1.05
CA GLY A 45 -1.76 -12.38 -0.84
C GLY A 45 -0.66 -11.36 -1.13
N LEU A 46 0.46 -11.45 -0.46
CA LEU A 46 1.56 -10.51 -0.64
C LEU A 46 2.46 -10.95 -1.81
N HIS A 47 2.43 -10.21 -2.92
CA HIS A 47 3.21 -10.51 -4.12
C HIS A 47 4.30 -9.46 -4.43
N TYR A 48 4.23 -8.26 -3.84
CA TYR A 48 5.32 -7.28 -3.85
C TYR A 48 5.30 -6.43 -2.58
N VAL A 49 6.43 -5.83 -2.26
CA VAL A 49 6.60 -4.96 -1.09
C VAL A 49 7.03 -3.58 -1.53
N GLY A 50 6.26 -2.57 -1.15
CA GLY A 50 6.56 -1.16 -1.39
C GLY A 50 7.43 -0.56 -0.28
N ALA A 51 7.12 0.68 0.08
CA ALA A 51 7.74 1.42 1.18
C ALA A 51 9.27 1.51 1.10
N ASP A 52 9.80 1.66 -0.13
CA ASP A 52 11.23 1.84 -0.40
C ASP A 52 12.13 0.68 0.12
N CYS A 53 11.60 -0.55 0.13
CA CYS A 53 12.36 -1.73 0.56
C CYS A 53 13.60 -2.01 -0.29
N GLY A 54 13.66 -1.49 -1.52
CA GLY A 54 14.84 -1.53 -2.38
C GLY A 54 16.01 -0.68 -1.87
N ASN A 55 15.74 0.31 -1.04
CA ASN A 55 16.75 1.19 -0.45
C ASN A 55 17.25 0.62 0.89
N PRO A 56 18.54 0.24 1.00
CA PRO A 56 19.10 -0.33 2.24
C PRO A 56 19.00 0.59 3.44
N ASP A 57 18.90 1.91 3.21
CA ASP A 57 18.82 2.91 4.27
C ASP A 57 17.40 3.18 4.76
N SER A 58 16.38 2.64 4.08
CA SER A 58 14.99 2.82 4.52
C SER A 58 14.72 2.08 5.84
N GLU A 59 13.83 2.64 6.67
CA GLU A 59 13.49 2.04 7.96
C GLU A 59 12.78 0.69 7.81
N VAL A 60 12.00 0.53 6.73
CA VAL A 60 11.30 -0.72 6.45
C VAL A 60 12.30 -1.80 6.04
N ARG A 61 13.28 -1.47 5.18
CA ARG A 61 14.35 -2.40 4.81
C ARG A 61 15.18 -2.83 6.03
N LYS A 62 15.59 -1.90 6.87
CA LYS A 62 16.32 -2.19 8.12
C LYS A 62 15.52 -3.09 9.06
N LEU A 63 14.20 -2.90 9.14
CA LEU A 63 13.34 -3.79 9.91
C LEU A 63 13.38 -5.21 9.36
N PHE A 64 13.23 -5.40 8.04
CA PHE A 64 13.32 -6.71 7.41
C PHE A 64 14.69 -7.34 7.64
N ASP A 65 15.77 -6.61 7.40
CA ASP A 65 17.14 -7.11 7.58
C ASP A 65 17.40 -7.48 9.06
N THR A 66 16.87 -6.72 10.01
CA THR A 66 16.98 -7.03 11.44
C THR A 66 16.23 -8.32 11.79
N VAL A 67 15.00 -8.47 11.30
CA VAL A 67 14.17 -9.64 11.61
C VAL A 67 14.71 -10.90 10.94
N THR A 68 15.25 -10.80 9.73
CA THR A 68 15.69 -11.95 8.93
C THR A 68 17.20 -12.16 8.95
N GLU A 69 17.93 -11.36 9.73
CA GLU A 69 19.41 -11.36 9.77
C GLU A 69 20.03 -11.16 8.37
N GLY A 70 19.35 -10.35 7.52
CA GLY A 70 19.76 -10.11 6.15
C GLY A 70 19.51 -11.28 5.19
N GLY A 71 18.73 -12.28 5.60
CA GLY A 71 18.47 -13.49 4.81
C GLY A 71 17.47 -13.34 3.67
N VAL A 72 16.90 -12.13 3.43
CA VAL A 72 15.98 -11.88 2.31
C VAL A 72 16.74 -11.29 1.13
N GLU A 73 16.66 -11.96 -0.01
CA GLU A 73 17.10 -11.42 -1.30
C GLU A 73 15.98 -10.57 -1.91
N TRP A 74 16.33 -9.38 -2.36
CA TRP A 74 15.37 -8.41 -2.91
C TRP A 74 15.52 -8.32 -4.42
N TYR A 75 14.43 -8.51 -5.12
CA TYR A 75 14.33 -8.30 -6.56
C TYR A 75 13.62 -6.97 -6.85
N ASP A 76 14.20 -6.14 -7.71
CA ASP A 76 13.58 -4.90 -8.17
C ASP A 76 12.72 -5.17 -9.42
N CYS A 77 11.41 -5.16 -9.26
CA CYS A 77 10.45 -5.41 -10.35
C CYS A 77 10.53 -4.36 -11.48
N SER A 78 11.05 -3.18 -11.20
CA SER A 78 11.13 -2.09 -12.16
C SER A 78 12.46 -1.99 -12.92
N ALA A 79 13.51 -2.66 -12.45
CA ALA A 79 14.88 -2.45 -12.94
C ALA A 79 15.09 -2.81 -14.43
N ALA A 80 14.32 -3.75 -14.96
CA ALA A 80 14.46 -4.22 -16.34
C ALA A 80 13.54 -3.50 -17.34
N ASN A 81 12.64 -2.61 -16.89
CA ASN A 81 11.56 -2.05 -17.71
C ASN A 81 11.39 -0.54 -17.53
N ASP A 82 12.47 0.22 -17.71
CA ASP A 82 12.47 1.70 -17.61
C ASP A 82 11.78 2.23 -16.35
N GLU A 83 12.03 1.58 -15.21
CA GLU A 83 11.39 1.87 -13.92
C GLU A 83 9.85 1.66 -13.89
N CYS A 84 9.29 0.99 -14.89
CA CYS A 84 7.89 0.56 -14.89
C CYS A 84 7.77 -0.70 -14.04
N TYR A 85 7.02 -0.62 -12.96
CA TYR A 85 6.81 -1.75 -12.04
C TYR A 85 5.46 -2.43 -12.23
N ASP A 86 4.49 -1.77 -12.90
CA ASP A 86 3.15 -2.30 -13.13
C ASP A 86 2.50 -1.63 -14.35
N GLU A 87 1.40 -2.18 -14.84
CA GLU A 87 0.61 -1.66 -15.95
C GLU A 87 -0.89 -1.69 -15.65
N ALA A 88 -1.52 -0.52 -15.61
CA ALA A 88 -2.97 -0.42 -15.44
C ALA A 88 -3.70 -0.67 -16.77
N MET A 89 -4.28 -1.85 -16.93
CA MET A 89 -5.08 -2.23 -18.10
C MET A 89 -6.58 -2.08 -17.83
N LEU A 90 -7.23 -1.19 -18.54
CA LEU A 90 -8.68 -1.02 -18.43
C LEU A 90 -9.41 -1.92 -19.42
N LEU A 91 -10.47 -2.58 -18.96
CA LEU A 91 -11.28 -3.46 -19.79
C LEU A 91 -11.83 -2.71 -21.04
N GLY A 92 -11.62 -3.30 -22.22
CA GLY A 92 -12.03 -2.70 -23.49
C GLY A 92 -11.06 -1.65 -24.05
N ARG A 93 -9.96 -1.36 -23.37
CA ARG A 93 -8.86 -0.55 -23.91
C ARG A 93 -7.77 -1.46 -24.47
N LYS A 94 -7.06 -0.96 -25.50
CA LYS A 94 -5.94 -1.68 -26.14
C LYS A 94 -4.59 -1.34 -25.50
N GLU A 95 -4.51 -0.18 -24.89
CA GLU A 95 -3.27 0.35 -24.32
C GLU A 95 -3.37 0.37 -22.80
N ALA A 96 -2.37 -0.21 -22.14
CA ALA A 96 -2.18 -0.08 -20.72
C ALA A 96 -1.61 1.32 -20.38
N PHE A 97 -1.80 1.74 -19.14
CA PHE A 97 -1.11 2.87 -18.57
C PHE A 97 0.07 2.34 -17.73
N PRO A 98 1.32 2.67 -18.09
CA PRO A 98 2.48 2.19 -17.35
C PRO A 98 2.58 2.91 -16.00
N MET A 99 2.85 2.14 -14.95
CA MET A 99 3.07 2.65 -13.60
C MET A 99 4.57 2.69 -13.33
N HIS A 100 5.15 3.87 -13.46
CA HIS A 100 6.57 4.07 -13.25
C HIS A 100 6.88 4.44 -11.80
N ARG A 101 8.11 4.15 -11.38
CA ARG A 101 8.62 4.57 -10.09
C ARG A 101 8.68 6.09 -9.99
N GLY A 102 8.24 6.60 -8.85
CA GLY A 102 8.35 8.01 -8.51
C GLY A 102 7.11 8.84 -8.82
N LYS A 103 6.55 9.42 -7.76
CA LYS A 103 5.34 10.26 -7.79
C LYS A 103 5.36 11.35 -8.86
N ALA A 104 6.49 12.06 -8.99
CA ALA A 104 6.61 13.15 -9.96
C ALA A 104 6.54 12.66 -11.41
N ARG A 105 7.07 11.46 -11.70
CA ARG A 105 7.02 10.85 -13.03
C ARG A 105 5.58 10.42 -13.36
N ILE A 106 4.92 9.68 -12.47
CA ILE A 106 3.52 9.27 -12.66
C ILE A 106 2.61 10.49 -12.85
N GLU A 107 2.77 11.54 -12.03
CA GLU A 107 1.98 12.78 -12.16
C GLU A 107 2.18 13.43 -13.54
N ALA A 108 3.42 13.52 -14.00
CA ALA A 108 3.74 14.10 -15.32
C ALA A 108 3.13 13.28 -16.47
N GLU A 109 3.21 11.96 -16.43
CA GLU A 109 2.67 11.05 -17.43
C GLU A 109 1.13 11.07 -17.45
N LEU A 110 0.48 11.08 -16.29
CA LEU A 110 -0.96 11.28 -16.18
C LEU A 110 -1.38 12.64 -16.76
N CYS A 111 -0.65 13.71 -16.45
CA CYS A 111 -0.93 15.03 -16.99
C CYS A 111 -0.69 15.13 -18.51
N ALA A 112 0.22 14.35 -19.07
CA ALA A 112 0.45 14.26 -20.50
C ALA A 112 -0.68 13.50 -21.22
N ARG A 113 -1.12 12.38 -20.64
CA ARG A 113 -2.21 11.56 -21.19
C ARG A 113 -3.59 12.21 -21.04
N PHE A 114 -3.82 12.93 -19.94
CA PHE A 114 -5.10 13.59 -19.63
C PHE A 114 -4.91 15.09 -19.45
N PRO A 115 -4.61 15.85 -20.52
CA PRO A 115 -4.23 17.26 -20.42
C PRO A 115 -5.33 18.18 -19.90
N SER A 116 -6.60 17.78 -20.01
CA SER A 116 -7.76 18.51 -19.45
C SER A 116 -7.97 18.28 -17.96
N GLU A 117 -7.31 17.26 -17.37
CA GLU A 117 -7.53 16.79 -15.99
C GLU A 117 -6.38 17.15 -15.03
N LYS A 118 -5.43 17.97 -15.47
CA LYS A 118 -4.20 18.28 -14.73
C LYS A 118 -4.43 18.75 -13.29
N GLU A 119 -5.46 19.57 -13.08
CA GLU A 119 -5.78 20.10 -11.76
C GLU A 119 -6.29 18.97 -10.83
N GLY A 120 -7.18 18.14 -11.36
CA GLY A 120 -7.69 16.96 -10.64
C GLY A 120 -6.57 15.97 -10.30
N ILE A 121 -5.66 15.71 -11.25
CA ILE A 121 -4.50 14.83 -11.02
C ILE A 121 -3.63 15.37 -9.87
N ARG A 122 -3.29 16.66 -9.89
CA ARG A 122 -2.54 17.29 -8.79
C ARG A 122 -3.29 17.19 -7.45
N ARG A 123 -4.60 17.44 -7.49
CA ARG A 123 -5.47 17.31 -6.31
C ARG A 123 -5.43 15.90 -5.74
N TYR A 124 -5.47 14.86 -6.59
CA TYR A 124 -5.33 13.48 -6.17
C TYR A 124 -4.05 13.24 -5.37
N PHE A 125 -2.89 13.66 -5.89
CA PHE A 125 -1.62 13.50 -5.18
C PHE A 125 -1.53 14.29 -3.86
N VAL A 126 -2.19 15.44 -3.77
CA VAL A 126 -2.32 16.19 -2.52
C VAL A 126 -3.16 15.42 -1.51
N LEU A 127 -4.24 14.77 -1.95
CA LEU A 127 -5.11 13.97 -1.08
C LEU A 127 -4.40 12.69 -0.59
N LEU A 128 -3.63 12.03 -1.47
CA LEU A 128 -2.79 10.89 -1.06
C LEU A 128 -1.80 11.30 0.03
N ALA A 129 -1.05 12.38 -0.17
CA ALA A 129 -0.10 12.88 0.80
C ALA A 129 -0.79 13.24 2.14
N ALA A 130 -1.92 13.92 2.08
CA ALA A 130 -2.67 14.27 3.30
C ALA A 130 -3.17 13.05 4.08
N ALA A 131 -3.52 11.96 3.39
CA ALA A 131 -3.90 10.70 4.02
C ALA A 131 -2.69 10.01 4.67
N GLN A 132 -1.59 9.92 3.95
CA GLN A 132 -0.33 9.31 4.43
C GLN A 132 0.23 10.07 5.63
N ASP A 133 0.27 11.41 5.57
CA ASP A 133 0.71 12.25 6.68
C ASP A 133 -0.17 12.11 7.94
N ALA A 134 -1.47 11.86 7.77
CA ALA A 134 -2.40 11.66 8.87
C ALA A 134 -2.32 10.25 9.50
N ALA A 135 -1.72 9.27 8.81
CA ALA A 135 -1.69 7.88 9.25
C ALA A 135 -0.92 7.71 10.57
N VAL A 136 0.36 8.05 10.58
CA VAL A 136 1.25 7.82 11.71
C VAL A 136 0.76 8.55 12.97
N PRO A 137 0.46 9.87 12.95
CA PRO A 137 -0.05 10.57 14.13
C PRO A 137 -1.34 9.96 14.68
N THR A 138 -2.26 9.54 13.79
CA THR A 138 -3.53 8.93 14.19
C THR A 138 -3.32 7.58 14.86
N PHE A 139 -2.46 6.72 14.29
CA PHE A 139 -2.18 5.41 14.87
C PHE A 139 -1.40 5.51 16.18
N VAL A 140 -0.41 6.39 16.26
CA VAL A 140 0.34 6.64 17.50
C VAL A 140 -0.58 7.18 18.61
N ALA A 141 -1.50 8.07 18.28
CA ALA A 141 -2.46 8.60 19.26
C ALA A 141 -3.37 7.50 19.85
N LYS A 142 -3.61 6.39 19.13
CA LYS A 142 -4.36 5.23 19.65
C LYS A 142 -3.59 4.42 20.70
N LEU A 143 -2.27 4.55 20.77
CA LEU A 143 -1.44 3.89 21.77
C LEU A 143 -1.45 4.62 23.11
N LEU A 144 -1.93 5.86 23.15
CA LEU A 144 -2.04 6.66 24.36
C LEU A 144 -3.11 6.10 25.32
N PRO A 145 -2.99 6.33 26.63
CA PRO A 145 -4.06 6.06 27.59
C PRO A 145 -5.38 6.68 27.11
N LYS A 146 -6.51 5.98 27.30
CA LYS A 146 -7.82 6.38 26.76
C LYS A 146 -8.21 7.84 27.01
N TRP A 147 -7.91 8.36 28.19
CA TRP A 147 -8.22 9.74 28.55
C TRP A 147 -7.41 10.76 27.71
N LEU A 148 -6.13 10.47 27.45
CA LEU A 148 -5.26 11.33 26.64
C LEU A 148 -5.58 11.18 25.14
N ALA A 149 -5.83 9.97 24.69
CA ALA A 149 -6.26 9.71 23.32
C ALA A 149 -7.53 10.50 22.95
N ARG A 150 -8.50 10.62 23.86
CA ARG A 150 -9.72 11.41 23.65
C ARG A 150 -9.46 12.90 23.42
N LEU A 151 -8.37 13.43 23.97
CA LEU A 151 -7.98 14.83 23.78
C LEU A 151 -7.14 15.02 22.50
N VAL A 152 -6.26 14.09 22.19
CA VAL A 152 -5.28 14.20 21.10
C VAL A 152 -5.89 13.78 19.73
N LEU A 153 -6.69 12.70 19.68
CA LEU A 153 -7.24 12.20 18.45
C LEU A 153 -8.02 13.24 17.62
N PRO A 154 -8.92 14.05 18.18
CA PRO A 154 -9.61 15.06 17.40
C PRO A 154 -8.69 16.08 16.73
N LEU A 155 -7.51 16.33 17.31
CA LEU A 155 -6.53 17.29 16.80
C LEU A 155 -5.69 16.73 15.64
N VAL A 156 -5.34 15.44 15.70
CA VAL A 156 -4.43 14.81 14.73
C VAL A 156 -5.16 13.99 13.65
N SER A 157 -6.44 13.66 13.87
CA SER A 157 -7.19 12.75 12.99
C SER A 157 -8.23 13.43 12.09
N ALA A 158 -8.24 14.74 11.97
CA ALA A 158 -9.24 15.44 11.16
C ALA A 158 -9.18 15.00 9.68
N ASN A 159 -8.00 14.99 9.07
CA ASN A 159 -7.80 14.50 7.71
C ASN A 159 -8.07 13.01 7.60
N PHE A 160 -7.64 12.22 8.60
CA PHE A 160 -7.96 10.80 8.68
C PHE A 160 -9.46 10.57 8.65
N ALA A 161 -10.23 11.21 9.53
CA ALA A 161 -11.67 11.01 9.64
C ALA A 161 -12.42 11.42 8.35
N ASN A 162 -12.02 12.52 7.73
CA ASN A 162 -12.60 12.98 6.48
C ASN A 162 -12.36 12.01 5.31
N LEU A 163 -11.11 11.53 5.16
CA LEU A 163 -10.74 10.65 4.05
C LEU A 163 -11.11 9.18 4.32
N ALA A 164 -11.11 8.74 5.58
CA ALA A 164 -11.52 7.39 5.95
C ALA A 164 -13.03 7.16 5.87
N GLY A 165 -13.83 8.21 6.06
CA GLY A 165 -15.30 8.16 5.99
C GLY A 165 -15.88 8.26 4.59
N ARG A 166 -15.04 8.40 3.55
CA ARG A 166 -15.47 8.54 2.16
C ARG A 166 -14.86 7.43 1.32
N THR A 167 -15.62 6.96 0.33
CA THR A 167 -15.13 5.95 -0.61
C THR A 167 -14.17 6.55 -1.64
N VAL A 168 -13.36 5.69 -2.27
CA VAL A 168 -12.48 6.08 -3.39
C VAL A 168 -13.30 6.73 -4.50
N ALA A 169 -14.43 6.12 -4.88
CA ALA A 169 -15.28 6.65 -5.93
C ALA A 169 -15.85 8.05 -5.58
N GLU A 170 -16.29 8.25 -4.33
CA GLU A 170 -16.80 9.56 -3.86
C GLU A 170 -15.74 10.65 -3.91
N VAL A 171 -14.50 10.34 -3.47
CA VAL A 171 -13.41 11.32 -3.49
C VAL A 171 -12.98 11.62 -4.92
N LEU A 172 -12.77 10.59 -5.74
CA LEU A 172 -12.41 10.79 -7.15
C LEU A 172 -13.44 11.62 -7.89
N GLN A 173 -14.74 11.30 -7.76
CA GLN A 173 -15.80 12.01 -8.47
C GLN A 173 -16.02 13.44 -7.98
N ALA A 174 -15.88 13.68 -6.68
CA ALA A 174 -16.15 15.00 -6.10
C ALA A 174 -14.98 15.97 -6.20
N GLU A 175 -13.73 15.48 -6.13
CA GLU A 175 -12.55 16.35 -5.97
C GLU A 175 -11.48 16.17 -7.05
N VAL A 176 -11.53 15.07 -7.83
CA VAL A 176 -10.44 14.75 -8.75
C VAL A 176 -10.90 14.78 -10.21
N THR A 177 -11.82 13.89 -10.60
CA THR A 177 -12.19 13.77 -12.00
C THR A 177 -13.57 13.13 -12.19
N ARG A 178 -14.24 13.50 -13.29
CA ARG A 178 -15.42 12.79 -13.81
C ARG A 178 -15.08 11.92 -15.04
N ASN A 179 -13.84 11.94 -15.48
CA ASN A 179 -13.34 11.08 -16.54
C ASN A 179 -13.16 9.65 -16.00
N MET A 180 -14.01 8.74 -16.49
CA MET A 180 -14.02 7.34 -16.02
C MET A 180 -12.73 6.58 -16.37
N GLU A 181 -12.04 6.95 -17.45
CA GLU A 181 -10.75 6.34 -17.80
C GLU A 181 -9.69 6.73 -16.79
N LEU A 182 -9.56 8.02 -16.49
CA LEU A 182 -8.63 8.50 -15.47
C LEU A 182 -8.97 7.92 -14.09
N ALA A 183 -10.27 7.91 -13.71
CA ALA A 183 -10.69 7.32 -12.44
C ALA A 183 -10.31 5.83 -12.33
N GLY A 184 -10.45 5.08 -13.43
CA GLY A 184 -10.05 3.68 -13.48
C GLY A 184 -8.54 3.49 -13.33
N VAL A 185 -7.73 4.34 -13.99
CA VAL A 185 -6.26 4.32 -13.85
C VAL A 185 -5.85 4.66 -12.41
N LEU A 186 -6.45 5.70 -11.80
CA LEU A 186 -6.12 6.11 -10.42
C LEU A 186 -6.54 5.07 -9.37
N ALA A 187 -7.56 4.26 -9.67
CA ALA A 187 -8.06 3.22 -8.77
C ALA A 187 -7.54 1.80 -9.10
N TYR A 188 -6.55 1.64 -9.99
CA TYR A 188 -6.14 0.34 -10.53
C TYR A 188 -5.74 -0.66 -9.45
N CYS A 189 -5.11 -0.20 -8.36
CA CYS A 189 -4.65 -1.03 -7.25
C CYS A 189 -5.78 -1.52 -6.30
N TRP A 190 -7.06 -1.39 -6.70
CA TRP A 190 -8.19 -1.82 -5.86
C TRP A 190 -8.14 -3.31 -5.51
N GLY A 191 -7.51 -4.13 -6.32
CA GLY A 191 -7.29 -5.55 -6.06
C GLY A 191 -6.45 -5.81 -4.82
N ASP A 192 -5.47 -4.95 -4.51
CA ASP A 192 -4.53 -5.12 -3.40
C ASP A 192 -5.22 -4.97 -2.03
N TYR A 193 -6.29 -4.20 -1.95
CA TYR A 193 -7.10 -4.06 -0.73
C TYR A 193 -8.45 -4.80 -0.80
N GLY A 194 -8.77 -5.45 -1.92
CA GLY A 194 -9.86 -6.40 -2.06
C GLY A 194 -11.28 -5.83 -2.01
N SER A 195 -11.44 -4.51 -2.19
CA SER A 195 -12.74 -3.85 -2.16
C SER A 195 -12.90 -2.91 -3.35
N ALA A 196 -14.08 -2.94 -4.00
CA ALA A 196 -14.35 -2.07 -5.13
C ALA A 196 -14.28 -0.58 -4.75
N PRO A 197 -13.91 0.33 -5.68
CA PRO A 197 -13.74 1.75 -5.38
C PRO A 197 -14.97 2.46 -4.76
N HIS A 198 -16.17 1.93 -4.95
CA HIS A 198 -17.40 2.45 -4.36
C HIS A 198 -17.67 1.95 -2.92
N GLU A 199 -16.87 1.01 -2.43
CA GLU A 199 -16.94 0.45 -1.08
C GLU A 199 -15.68 0.76 -0.26
N ALA A 200 -14.52 0.80 -0.93
CA ALA A 200 -13.23 1.02 -0.30
C ALA A 200 -13.08 2.44 0.23
N SER A 201 -12.59 2.57 1.47
CA SER A 201 -12.21 3.86 2.03
C SER A 201 -11.06 4.48 1.25
N PHE A 202 -11.17 5.79 0.94
CA PHE A 202 -10.09 6.51 0.27
C PHE A 202 -8.81 6.56 1.11
N PHE A 203 -8.92 6.57 2.43
CA PHE A 203 -7.74 6.50 3.29
C PHE A 203 -6.98 5.17 3.11
N HIS A 204 -7.70 4.05 3.02
CA HIS A 204 -7.08 2.74 2.79
C HIS A 204 -6.40 2.68 1.41
N HIS A 205 -7.07 3.16 0.37
CA HIS A 205 -6.50 3.31 -0.97
C HIS A 205 -5.20 4.15 -0.94
N ALA A 206 -5.21 5.29 -0.26
CA ALA A 206 -4.06 6.19 -0.20
C ALA A 206 -2.83 5.63 0.53
N LEU A 207 -2.97 4.60 1.34
CA LEU A 207 -1.84 3.91 1.96
C LEU A 207 -1.15 2.91 1.03
N ILE A 208 -1.79 2.54 -0.09
CA ILE A 208 -1.31 1.53 -1.05
C ILE A 208 -0.89 2.20 -2.36
N ALA A 209 -1.62 3.24 -2.81
CA ALA A 209 -1.41 3.97 -4.06
C ALA A 209 -0.13 4.88 -4.10
#